data_ef1a6c4312ac5e3ba778e66d4f890943
#
_entry.id   ef1a6c4312ac5e3ba778e66d4f890943
#
_cell.length_a   1.000
_cell.length_b   1.000
_cell.length_c   1.000
_cell.angle_alpha   90.00
_cell.angle_beta   90.00
_cell.angle_gamma   90.00
#
_symmetry.space_group_name_H-M   'P 1'
#
loop_
_entity.id
_entity.type
_entity.pdbx_description
1 polymer ?
#
loop_
_entity_poly.entity_id
_entity_poly.type
_entity_poly.pdbx_seq_one_letter_code
_entity_poly.pdbx_strand_id
1 'polypeptide(L)'
;MTAPLPARVSGHADPDSPPEPGFTLAVADSASSGWESLTDTAFWRRLRDGVAAMGDEPRLAEAMSAVMDGLADRHGESKLRIGRWHGDWVPWNVGHHAGDLHVWDWEHSATGAPVGLDLLHWRFQVALVLRGAPLDAAVAAVESAARDELEAFGVAAEARELMARLYLLEMFARTHRLKLGGGGWNPALFPAMLDVLARWRLC
;
A
#
# COMPACT_ATOMS: atom_id res chain seq x y z
N MET A 1 30.58 22.20 7.16
CA MET A 1 30.02 21.55 8.37
C MET A 1 29.34 20.27 7.90
N THR A 2 30.00 19.14 8.08
CA THR A 2 29.46 17.81 7.80
C THR A 2 28.48 17.46 8.92
N ALA A 3 27.22 17.23 8.58
CA ALA A 3 26.25 16.70 9.53
C ALA A 3 26.77 15.37 10.09
N PRO A 4 26.64 15.09 11.40
CA PRO A 4 27.04 13.80 11.95
C PRO A 4 26.20 12.71 11.30
N LEU A 5 26.84 11.60 10.90
CA LEU A 5 26.17 10.39 10.46
C LEU A 5 25.16 9.97 11.54
N PRO A 6 23.94 9.54 11.15
CA PRO A 6 22.95 9.08 12.12
C PRO A 6 23.56 7.95 12.96
N ALA A 7 23.31 7.99 14.26
CA ALA A 7 23.73 6.96 15.20
C ALA A 7 23.24 5.59 14.69
N ARG A 8 24.07 4.55 14.83
CA ARG A 8 23.74 3.19 14.38
C ARG A 8 22.42 2.74 15.01
N VAL A 9 21.43 2.44 14.17
CA VAL A 9 20.17 1.81 14.58
C VAL A 9 20.51 0.45 15.19
N SER A 10 19.96 0.14 16.35
CA SER A 10 20.30 -1.06 17.11
C SER A 10 19.65 -2.35 16.59
N GLY A 11 18.91 -2.31 15.48
CA GLY A 11 18.30 -3.45 14.81
C GLY A 11 17.15 -3.03 13.91
N HIS A 12 16.93 -3.78 12.84
CA HIS A 12 15.71 -3.67 12.04
C HIS A 12 14.51 -4.22 12.82
N ALA A 13 13.30 -3.77 12.46
CA ALA A 13 12.09 -4.29 13.06
C ALA A 13 11.86 -5.76 12.73
N ASP A 14 11.22 -6.49 13.64
CA ASP A 14 10.85 -7.90 13.43
C ASP A 14 9.82 -8.01 12.31
N PRO A 15 10.10 -8.77 11.23
CA PRO A 15 9.15 -8.94 10.12
C PRO A 15 7.79 -9.49 10.53
N ASP A 16 7.74 -10.31 11.58
CA ASP A 16 6.51 -10.94 12.07
C ASP A 16 5.66 -10.01 12.93
N SER A 17 6.29 -8.95 13.47
CA SER A 17 5.68 -7.99 14.38
C SER A 17 5.81 -6.57 13.82
N PRO A 18 4.85 -6.10 13.00
CA PRO A 18 4.85 -4.70 12.56
C PRO A 18 4.82 -3.79 13.78
N PRO A 19 5.38 -2.57 13.70
CA PRO A 19 5.29 -1.59 14.77
C PRO A 19 3.84 -1.36 15.19
N GLU A 20 3.65 -1.04 16.48
CA GLU A 20 2.32 -0.76 17.02
C GLU A 20 1.56 0.26 16.16
N PRO A 21 0.23 0.10 15.98
CA PRO A 21 -0.58 0.98 15.13
C PRO A 21 -0.42 2.47 15.43
N GLY A 22 -0.14 2.83 16.70
CA GLY A 22 0.08 4.21 17.12
C GLY A 22 1.17 4.94 16.34
N PHE A 23 2.23 4.26 15.92
CA PHE A 23 3.32 4.88 15.14
C PHE A 23 2.88 5.21 13.71
N THR A 24 2.23 4.28 13.03
CA THR A 24 1.70 4.51 11.68
C THR A 24 0.55 5.51 11.69
N LEU A 25 -0.26 5.53 12.74
CA LEU A 25 -1.30 6.54 12.94
C LEU A 25 -0.70 7.94 13.16
N ALA A 26 0.40 8.06 13.89
CA ALA A 26 1.10 9.35 14.05
C ALA A 26 1.63 9.87 12.70
N VAL A 27 2.13 8.99 11.83
CA VAL A 27 2.50 9.35 10.46
C VAL A 27 1.27 9.82 9.67
N ALA A 28 0.18 9.08 9.72
CA ALA A 28 -1.06 9.42 9.03
C ALA A 28 -1.61 10.79 9.47
N ASP A 29 -1.59 11.06 10.77
CA ASP A 29 -2.11 12.29 11.36
C ASP A 29 -1.25 13.51 11.06
N SER A 30 0.02 13.34 10.71
CA SER A 30 0.92 14.44 10.34
C SER A 30 0.43 15.25 9.13
N ALA A 31 -0.48 14.70 8.32
CA ALA A 31 -1.13 15.39 7.20
C ALA A 31 -2.56 14.83 6.97
N SER A 32 -3.36 14.75 8.03
CA SER A 32 -4.74 14.30 7.93
C SER A 32 -5.62 15.37 7.24
N SER A 33 -6.45 14.94 6.29
CA SER A 33 -7.51 15.75 5.66
C SER A 33 -8.91 15.38 6.16
N GLY A 34 -9.01 14.42 7.09
CA GLY A 34 -10.29 13.96 7.63
C GLY A 34 -10.88 12.78 6.85
N TRP A 35 -12.20 12.79 6.66
CA TRP A 35 -12.94 11.73 5.98
C TRP A 35 -13.42 12.20 4.61
N GLU A 36 -13.04 11.50 3.55
CA GLU A 36 -13.41 11.81 2.18
C GLU A 36 -14.11 10.63 1.52
N SER A 37 -15.03 10.87 0.56
CA SER A 37 -15.59 9.80 -0.28
C SER A 37 -14.48 9.22 -1.16
N LEU A 38 -14.48 7.93 -1.40
CA LEU A 38 -13.45 7.25 -2.21
C LEU A 38 -13.13 8.02 -3.50
N THR A 39 -14.16 8.33 -4.29
CA THR A 39 -13.98 8.96 -5.61
C THR A 39 -13.53 10.40 -5.53
N ASP A 40 -13.67 11.07 -4.38
CA ASP A 40 -13.22 12.44 -4.15
C ASP A 40 -11.77 12.52 -3.66
N THR A 41 -11.17 11.39 -3.26
CA THR A 41 -9.81 11.38 -2.72
C THR A 41 -8.76 11.70 -3.78
N ALA A 42 -7.70 12.40 -3.37
CA ALA A 42 -6.54 12.61 -4.23
C ALA A 42 -5.85 11.26 -4.58
N PHE A 43 -5.89 10.30 -3.66
CA PHE A 43 -5.37 8.93 -3.90
C PHE A 43 -6.08 8.28 -5.09
N TRP A 44 -7.40 8.29 -5.11
CA TRP A 44 -8.19 7.67 -6.19
C TRP A 44 -7.90 8.30 -7.54
N ARG A 45 -7.86 9.63 -7.60
CA ARG A 45 -7.55 10.35 -8.85
C ARG A 45 -6.15 9.98 -9.37
N ARG A 46 -5.12 10.01 -8.50
CA ARG A 46 -3.75 9.64 -8.90
C ARG A 46 -3.66 8.19 -9.38
N LEU A 47 -4.37 7.28 -8.72
CA LEU A 47 -4.40 5.88 -9.11
C LEU A 47 -5.04 5.70 -10.50
N ARG A 48 -6.19 6.34 -10.76
CA ARG A 48 -6.85 6.33 -12.06
C ARG A 48 -5.97 6.91 -13.17
N ASP A 49 -5.35 8.04 -12.93
CA ASP A 49 -4.42 8.68 -13.88
C ASP A 49 -3.23 7.77 -14.17
N GLY A 50 -2.67 7.13 -13.13
CA GLY A 50 -1.58 6.18 -13.28
C GLY A 50 -1.95 4.96 -14.10
N VAL A 51 -3.14 4.40 -13.91
CA VAL A 51 -3.64 3.27 -14.72
C VAL A 51 -3.91 3.69 -16.17
N ALA A 52 -4.51 4.86 -16.38
CA ALA A 52 -4.75 5.38 -17.74
C ALA A 52 -3.46 5.62 -18.53
N ALA A 53 -2.35 5.89 -17.83
CA ALA A 53 -1.03 6.09 -18.45
C ALA A 53 -0.30 4.79 -18.82
N MET A 54 -0.83 3.59 -18.54
CA MET A 54 -0.19 2.29 -18.82
C MET A 54 -0.35 1.84 -20.28
N GLY A 55 -0.03 2.70 -21.25
CA GLY A 55 -0.23 2.42 -22.67
C GLY A 55 0.61 1.27 -23.23
N ASP A 56 1.73 0.92 -22.59
CA ASP A 56 2.61 -0.19 -22.93
C ASP A 56 2.14 -1.55 -22.38
N GLU A 57 1.21 -1.56 -21.41
CA GLU A 57 0.60 -2.77 -20.84
C GLU A 57 -0.95 -2.70 -20.89
N PRO A 58 -1.55 -2.65 -22.10
CA PRO A 58 -2.98 -2.35 -22.26
C PRO A 58 -3.89 -3.38 -21.57
N ARG A 59 -3.50 -4.67 -21.55
CA ARG A 59 -4.28 -5.72 -20.86
C ARG A 59 -4.34 -5.51 -19.35
N LEU A 60 -3.22 -5.08 -18.75
CA LEU A 60 -3.17 -4.78 -17.32
C LEU A 60 -3.99 -3.52 -17.02
N ALA A 61 -3.82 -2.47 -17.81
CA ALA A 61 -4.58 -1.23 -17.70
C ALA A 61 -6.10 -1.46 -17.78
N GLU A 62 -6.55 -2.24 -18.78
CA GLU A 62 -7.96 -2.58 -18.95
C GLU A 62 -8.50 -3.39 -17.76
N ALA A 63 -7.76 -4.40 -17.30
CA ALA A 63 -8.17 -5.21 -16.16
C ALA A 63 -8.27 -4.39 -14.87
N MET A 64 -7.29 -3.51 -14.61
CA MET A 64 -7.31 -2.61 -13.46
C MET A 64 -8.45 -1.59 -13.55
N SER A 65 -8.66 -0.98 -14.72
CA SER A 65 -9.75 -0.02 -14.93
C SER A 65 -11.11 -0.65 -14.65
N ALA A 66 -11.36 -1.86 -15.15
CA ALA A 66 -12.62 -2.57 -14.92
C ALA A 66 -12.86 -2.89 -13.42
N VAL A 67 -11.81 -3.25 -12.67
CA VAL A 67 -11.91 -3.41 -11.21
C VAL A 67 -12.21 -2.08 -10.55
N MET A 68 -11.51 -1.01 -10.93
CA MET A 68 -11.72 0.33 -10.37
C MET A 68 -13.13 0.85 -10.66
N ASP A 69 -13.66 0.66 -11.85
CA ASP A 69 -15.04 1.05 -12.18
C ASP A 69 -16.03 0.32 -11.26
N GLY A 70 -15.88 -0.99 -11.08
CA GLY A 70 -16.70 -1.74 -10.14
C GLY A 70 -16.55 -1.30 -8.67
N LEU A 71 -15.36 -0.84 -8.25
CA LEU A 71 -15.17 -0.27 -6.92
C LEU A 71 -15.84 1.11 -6.80
N ALA A 72 -15.76 1.95 -7.83
CA ALA A 72 -16.43 3.24 -7.85
C ALA A 72 -17.96 3.08 -7.77
N ASP A 73 -18.51 2.14 -8.51
CA ASP A 73 -19.97 1.87 -8.51
C ASP A 73 -20.47 1.40 -7.14
N ARG A 74 -19.72 0.54 -6.46
CA ARG A 74 -20.12 -0.03 -5.16
C ARG A 74 -19.74 0.83 -3.95
N HIS A 75 -18.61 1.53 -4.01
CA HIS A 75 -17.95 2.18 -2.87
C HIS A 75 -17.60 3.65 -3.10
N GLY A 76 -18.05 4.26 -4.22
CA GLY A 76 -17.67 5.64 -4.56
C GLY A 76 -17.92 6.63 -3.43
N GLU A 77 -19.05 6.49 -2.73
CA GLU A 77 -19.45 7.33 -1.61
C GLU A 77 -18.92 6.84 -0.23
N SER A 78 -18.24 5.69 -0.18
CA SER A 78 -17.68 5.17 1.08
C SER A 78 -16.66 6.14 1.65
N LYS A 79 -16.85 6.52 2.92
CA LYS A 79 -15.96 7.45 3.61
C LYS A 79 -14.70 6.74 4.09
N LEU A 80 -13.55 7.25 3.67
CA LEU A 80 -12.24 6.79 4.09
C LEU A 80 -11.56 7.89 4.90
N ARG A 81 -10.89 7.52 5.99
CA ARG A 81 -9.99 8.43 6.71
C ARG A 81 -8.75 8.64 5.88
N ILE A 82 -8.40 9.90 5.61
CA ILE A 82 -7.30 10.26 4.73
C ILE A 82 -6.19 10.92 5.52
N GLY A 83 -4.95 10.54 5.22
CA GLY A 83 -3.76 11.05 5.90
C GLY A 83 -2.53 10.94 5.03
N ARG A 84 -1.37 10.92 5.68
CA ARG A 84 -0.08 10.60 5.06
C ARG A 84 0.17 9.10 5.21
N TRP A 85 0.75 8.47 4.23
CA TRP A 85 1.41 7.19 4.38
C TRP A 85 2.91 7.32 4.09
N HIS A 86 3.69 6.41 4.66
CA HIS A 86 5.12 6.33 4.39
C HIS A 86 5.36 5.81 2.97
N GLY A 87 4.56 4.83 2.56
CA GLY A 87 4.59 4.25 1.23
C GLY A 87 5.68 3.19 1.03
N ASP A 88 6.64 3.09 1.94
CA ASP A 88 7.63 2.01 2.02
C ASP A 88 7.89 1.60 3.48
N TRP A 89 6.79 1.36 4.21
CA TRP A 89 6.80 0.91 5.60
C TRP A 89 7.13 -0.57 5.67
N VAL A 90 8.41 -0.88 5.86
CA VAL A 90 8.95 -2.23 5.77
C VAL A 90 9.98 -2.48 6.88
N PRO A 91 10.27 -3.76 7.26
CA PRO A 91 11.18 -4.05 8.36
C PRO A 91 12.57 -3.42 8.24
N TRP A 92 13.07 -3.27 7.03
CA TRP A 92 14.40 -2.69 6.77
C TRP A 92 14.42 -1.16 6.73
N ASN A 93 13.27 -0.49 6.70
CA ASN A 93 13.11 0.97 6.79
C ASN A 93 12.63 1.44 8.16
N VAL A 94 12.50 0.51 9.11
CA VAL A 94 12.04 0.78 10.48
C VAL A 94 12.98 0.11 11.47
N GLY A 95 13.32 0.82 12.53
CA GLY A 95 14.17 0.25 13.59
C GLY A 95 14.11 1.06 14.87
N HIS A 96 14.73 0.52 15.92
CA HIS A 96 14.78 1.16 17.22
C HIS A 96 16.17 1.70 17.52
N HIS A 97 16.23 2.91 18.11
CA HIS A 97 17.43 3.47 18.65
C HIS A 97 17.12 4.18 19.98
N ALA A 98 17.81 3.80 21.03
CA ALA A 98 17.63 4.35 22.39
C ALA A 98 16.18 4.31 22.92
N GLY A 99 15.38 3.35 22.47
CA GLY A 99 13.97 3.19 22.84
C GLY A 99 12.97 3.87 21.90
N ASP A 100 13.46 4.74 21.02
CA ASP A 100 12.61 5.43 20.04
C ASP A 100 12.53 4.66 18.73
N LEU A 101 11.37 4.71 18.06
CA LEU A 101 11.17 4.19 16.72
C LEU A 101 11.69 5.21 15.71
N HIS A 102 12.59 4.76 14.84
CA HIS A 102 13.13 5.53 13.74
C HIS A 102 12.65 4.96 12.41
N VAL A 103 12.25 5.84 11.51
CA VAL A 103 11.79 5.49 10.16
C VAL A 103 12.60 6.32 9.16
N TRP A 104 13.09 5.68 8.11
CA TRP A 104 13.86 6.31 7.04
C TRP A 104 13.33 5.90 5.68
N ASP A 105 13.91 6.47 4.60
CA ASP A 105 13.52 6.21 3.21
C ASP A 105 12.09 6.67 2.88
N TRP A 106 11.88 7.97 3.02
CA TRP A 106 10.58 8.63 2.81
C TRP A 106 10.27 8.98 1.34
N GLU A 107 11.07 8.48 0.39
CA GLU A 107 10.94 8.84 -1.04
C GLU A 107 9.57 8.45 -1.64
N HIS A 108 8.91 7.44 -1.07
CA HIS A 108 7.58 6.99 -1.49
C HIS A 108 6.43 7.60 -0.67
N SER A 109 6.76 8.49 0.26
CA SER A 109 5.74 9.11 1.12
C SER A 109 4.82 10.03 0.34
N ALA A 110 3.53 9.93 0.61
CA ALA A 110 2.53 10.80 0.00
C ALA A 110 1.42 11.16 1.01
N THR A 111 0.86 12.36 0.83
CA THR A 111 -0.36 12.79 1.51
C THR A 111 -1.61 12.41 0.71
N GLY A 112 -2.76 12.47 1.36
CA GLY A 112 -4.03 12.16 0.70
C GLY A 112 -4.20 10.67 0.41
N ALA A 113 -3.60 9.79 1.21
CA ALA A 113 -3.75 8.35 1.13
C ALA A 113 -4.71 7.84 2.23
N PRO A 114 -5.45 6.75 1.97
CA PRO A 114 -6.24 6.08 3.01
C PRO A 114 -5.37 5.60 4.17
N VAL A 115 -5.83 5.83 5.40
CA VAL A 115 -5.11 5.41 6.62
C VAL A 115 -5.17 3.90 6.77
N GLY A 116 -4.02 3.27 7.02
CA GLY A 116 -3.87 1.81 7.16
C GLY A 116 -3.13 1.15 6.00
N LEU A 117 -2.84 1.87 4.90
CA LEU A 117 -2.11 1.27 3.77
C LEU A 117 -0.68 0.85 4.13
N ASP A 118 -0.02 1.51 5.09
CA ASP A 118 1.33 1.14 5.52
C ASP A 118 1.37 -0.23 6.22
N LEU A 119 0.34 -0.60 6.99
CA LEU A 119 0.21 -1.96 7.52
C LEU A 119 0.12 -3.00 6.40
N LEU A 120 -0.73 -2.74 5.40
CA LEU A 120 -0.90 -3.64 4.26
C LEU A 120 0.41 -3.76 3.46
N HIS A 121 1.17 -2.64 3.35
CA HIS A 121 2.48 -2.63 2.72
C HIS A 121 3.48 -3.53 3.46
N TRP A 122 3.52 -3.45 4.78
CA TRP A 122 4.34 -4.33 5.58
C TRP A 122 4.06 -5.81 5.29
N ARG A 123 2.79 -6.21 5.38
CA ARG A 123 2.38 -7.61 5.17
C ARG A 123 2.68 -8.10 3.76
N PHE A 124 2.43 -7.26 2.75
CA PHE A 124 2.74 -7.57 1.36
C PHE A 124 4.24 -7.76 1.12
N GLN A 125 5.06 -6.81 1.56
CA GLN A 125 6.50 -6.81 1.31
C GLN A 125 7.21 -7.93 2.09
N VAL A 126 6.80 -8.20 3.33
CA VAL A 126 7.31 -9.33 4.09
C VAL A 126 7.01 -10.65 3.37
N ALA A 127 5.81 -10.84 2.86
CA ALA A 127 5.46 -12.06 2.13
C ALA A 127 6.20 -12.14 0.78
N LEU A 128 6.10 -11.11 -0.05
CA LEU A 128 6.60 -11.13 -1.41
C LEU A 128 8.13 -11.05 -1.48
N VAL A 129 8.72 -10.08 -0.79
CA VAL A 129 10.15 -9.76 -0.92
C VAL A 129 10.99 -10.52 0.10
N LEU A 130 10.64 -10.45 1.38
CA LEU A 130 11.48 -11.03 2.42
C LEU A 130 11.39 -12.57 2.45
N ARG A 131 10.18 -13.12 2.24
CA ARG A 131 9.95 -14.58 2.25
C ARG A 131 9.96 -15.21 0.86
N GLY A 132 10.00 -14.40 -0.20
CA GLY A 132 9.99 -14.88 -1.58
C GLY A 132 8.70 -15.63 -1.95
N ALA A 133 7.59 -15.32 -1.29
CA ALA A 133 6.33 -15.98 -1.56
C ALA A 133 5.78 -15.62 -2.96
N PRO A 134 5.00 -16.49 -3.61
CA PRO A 134 4.31 -16.15 -4.84
C PRO A 134 3.31 -15.01 -4.61
N LEU A 135 2.96 -14.26 -5.68
CA LEU A 135 2.07 -13.11 -5.58
C LEU A 135 0.73 -13.43 -4.90
N ASP A 136 0.14 -14.59 -5.20
CA ASP A 136 -1.12 -15.01 -4.58
C ASP A 136 -1.04 -15.12 -3.06
N ALA A 137 0.08 -15.61 -2.53
CA ALA A 137 0.29 -15.69 -1.09
C ALA A 137 0.50 -14.30 -0.47
N ALA A 138 1.18 -13.39 -1.19
CA ALA A 138 1.32 -12.00 -0.74
C ALA A 138 -0.03 -11.27 -0.76
N VAL A 139 -0.87 -11.49 -1.78
CA VAL A 139 -2.25 -10.98 -1.86
C VAL A 139 -3.07 -11.50 -0.69
N ALA A 140 -3.03 -12.82 -0.42
CA ALA A 140 -3.75 -13.42 0.70
C ALA A 140 -3.30 -12.85 2.06
N ALA A 141 -2.01 -12.54 2.24
CA ALA A 141 -1.50 -11.87 3.44
C ALA A 141 -2.09 -10.47 3.62
N VAL A 142 -2.23 -9.69 2.54
CA VAL A 142 -2.88 -8.37 2.56
C VAL A 142 -4.36 -8.50 2.90
N GLU A 143 -5.08 -9.42 2.27
CA GLU A 143 -6.51 -9.64 2.52
C GLU A 143 -6.78 -10.11 3.96
N SER A 144 -5.90 -10.97 4.52
CA SER A 144 -5.97 -11.36 5.93
C SER A 144 -5.73 -10.18 6.86
N ALA A 145 -4.65 -9.44 6.64
CA ALA A 145 -4.34 -8.25 7.45
C ALA A 145 -5.46 -7.20 7.39
N ALA A 146 -6.06 -7.01 6.22
CA ALA A 146 -7.18 -6.10 6.09
C ALA A 146 -8.38 -6.53 6.95
N ARG A 147 -8.71 -7.82 6.97
CA ARG A 147 -9.80 -8.34 7.81
C ARG A 147 -9.51 -8.22 9.30
N ASP A 148 -8.28 -8.59 9.70
CA ASP A 148 -7.97 -8.92 11.08
C ASP A 148 -7.27 -7.77 11.83
N GLU A 149 -6.57 -6.88 11.11
CA GLU A 149 -5.70 -5.87 11.73
C GLU A 149 -6.13 -4.42 11.48
N LEU A 150 -6.88 -4.12 10.40
CA LEU A 150 -7.28 -2.73 10.06
C LEU A 150 -8.27 -2.10 11.06
N GLU A 151 -8.89 -2.89 11.94
CA GLU A 151 -9.69 -2.35 13.05
C GLU A 151 -8.91 -1.38 13.93
N ALA A 152 -7.65 -1.72 14.23
CA ALA A 152 -6.76 -0.89 15.02
C ALA A 152 -6.48 0.49 14.40
N PHE A 153 -6.76 0.66 13.11
CA PHE A 153 -6.64 1.92 12.36
C PHE A 153 -7.98 2.65 12.21
N GLY A 154 -9.05 2.14 12.84
CA GLY A 154 -10.39 2.72 12.76
C GLY A 154 -11.10 2.42 11.43
N VAL A 155 -10.66 1.42 10.68
CA VAL A 155 -11.31 1.00 9.42
C VAL A 155 -12.49 0.09 9.74
N ALA A 156 -13.69 0.52 9.38
CA ALA A 156 -14.92 -0.24 9.58
C ALA A 156 -14.88 -1.55 8.78
N ALA A 157 -15.53 -2.60 9.30
CA ALA A 157 -15.46 -3.95 8.74
C ALA A 157 -15.83 -4.00 7.25
N GLU A 158 -16.87 -3.26 6.86
CA GLU A 158 -17.37 -3.16 5.48
C GLU A 158 -16.39 -2.48 4.51
N ALA A 159 -15.44 -1.68 5.02
CA ALA A 159 -14.42 -1.00 4.21
C ALA A 159 -13.11 -1.78 4.08
N ARG A 160 -12.90 -2.83 4.87
CA ARG A 160 -11.60 -3.53 4.95
C ARG A 160 -11.22 -4.22 3.64
N GLU A 161 -12.19 -4.85 2.97
CA GLU A 161 -11.96 -5.46 1.65
C GLU A 161 -11.62 -4.38 0.59
N LEU A 162 -12.33 -3.27 0.60
CA LEU A 162 -12.03 -2.12 -0.25
C LEU A 162 -10.59 -1.65 -0.03
N MET A 163 -10.14 -1.52 1.22
CA MET A 163 -8.78 -1.10 1.56
C MET A 163 -7.72 -2.05 1.01
N ALA A 164 -7.93 -3.37 1.10
CA ALA A 164 -7.03 -4.36 0.51
C ALA A 164 -6.93 -4.19 -1.01
N ARG A 165 -8.06 -4.03 -1.69
CA ARG A 165 -8.09 -3.85 -3.15
C ARG A 165 -7.43 -2.54 -3.58
N LEU A 166 -7.67 -1.43 -2.88
CA LEU A 166 -7.03 -0.14 -3.15
C LEU A 166 -5.51 -0.22 -3.01
N TYR A 167 -5.03 -0.84 -1.93
CA TYR A 167 -3.61 -1.06 -1.71
C TYR A 167 -2.98 -1.88 -2.85
N LEU A 168 -3.58 -3.02 -3.21
CA LEU A 168 -3.04 -3.90 -4.24
C LEU A 168 -3.06 -3.26 -5.64
N LEU A 169 -4.10 -2.49 -5.98
CA LEU A 169 -4.14 -1.70 -7.21
C LEU A 169 -3.00 -0.67 -7.24
N GLU A 170 -2.73 0.03 -6.12
CA GLU A 170 -1.59 0.95 -6.04
C GLU A 170 -0.25 0.21 -6.22
N MET A 171 -0.10 -0.98 -5.64
CA MET A 171 1.12 -1.78 -5.81
C MET A 171 1.29 -2.24 -7.26
N PHE A 172 0.23 -2.65 -7.94
CA PHE A 172 0.28 -3.03 -9.35
C PHE A 172 0.66 -1.84 -10.25
N ALA A 173 0.05 -0.67 -10.00
CA ALA A 173 0.41 0.57 -10.68
C ALA A 173 1.86 0.99 -10.41
N ARG A 174 2.32 0.88 -9.16
CA ARG A 174 3.72 1.16 -8.77
C ARG A 174 4.70 0.22 -9.45
N THR A 175 4.38 -1.08 -9.51
CA THR A 175 5.19 -2.08 -10.21
C THR A 175 5.42 -1.69 -11.67
N HIS A 176 4.37 -1.25 -12.35
CA HIS A 176 4.48 -0.77 -13.73
C HIS A 176 5.37 0.49 -13.83
N ARG A 177 5.20 1.48 -12.94
CA ARG A 177 6.05 2.68 -12.91
C ARG A 177 7.52 2.35 -12.70
N LEU A 178 7.83 1.43 -11.80
CA LEU A 178 9.19 0.97 -11.53
C LEU A 178 9.81 0.26 -12.75
N LYS A 179 9.03 -0.55 -13.47
CA LYS A 179 9.47 -1.16 -14.75
C LYS A 179 9.89 -0.07 -15.75
N LEU A 180 9.10 0.98 -15.93
CA LEU A 180 9.42 2.08 -16.84
C LEU A 180 10.67 2.86 -16.41
N GLY A 181 10.89 3.00 -15.11
CA GLY A 181 12.08 3.63 -14.53
C GLY A 181 13.35 2.77 -14.54
N GLY A 182 13.31 1.56 -15.12
CA GLY A 182 14.43 0.61 -15.08
C GLY A 182 14.63 -0.06 -13.72
N GLY A 183 13.68 0.05 -12.83
CA GLY A 183 13.66 -0.64 -11.55
C GLY A 183 13.58 -2.16 -11.72
N GLY A 184 14.25 -2.90 -10.82
CA GLY A 184 14.44 -4.37 -10.91
C GLY A 184 13.21 -5.22 -10.59
N TRP A 185 12.02 -4.76 -10.90
CA TRP A 185 10.81 -5.55 -10.69
C TRP A 185 10.71 -6.73 -11.67
N ASN A 186 10.30 -7.88 -11.15
CA ASN A 186 10.19 -9.12 -11.91
C ASN A 186 9.01 -9.06 -12.90
N PRO A 187 9.26 -9.11 -14.23
CA PRO A 187 8.21 -9.13 -15.24
C PRO A 187 7.25 -10.32 -15.11
N ALA A 188 7.67 -11.41 -14.46
CA ALA A 188 6.82 -12.57 -14.20
C ALA A 188 5.63 -12.28 -13.28
N LEU A 189 5.62 -11.12 -12.57
CA LEU A 189 4.48 -10.70 -11.76
C LEU A 189 3.27 -10.28 -12.61
N PHE A 190 3.45 -9.78 -13.84
CA PHE A 190 2.34 -9.29 -14.65
C PHE A 190 1.26 -10.34 -14.95
N PRO A 191 1.58 -11.58 -15.34
CA PRO A 191 0.57 -12.63 -15.51
C PRO A 191 -0.21 -12.89 -14.21
N ALA A 192 0.50 -13.00 -13.09
CA ALA A 192 -0.13 -13.23 -11.80
C ALA A 192 -1.03 -12.06 -11.35
N MET A 193 -0.68 -10.81 -11.67
CA MET A 193 -1.56 -9.64 -11.43
C MET A 193 -2.86 -9.75 -12.21
N LEU A 194 -2.81 -10.17 -13.48
CA LEU A 194 -4.00 -10.39 -14.30
C LEU A 194 -4.92 -11.47 -13.69
N ASP A 195 -4.35 -12.55 -13.17
CA ASP A 195 -5.10 -13.62 -12.51
C ASP A 195 -5.80 -13.11 -11.23
N VAL A 196 -5.13 -12.28 -10.43
CA VAL A 196 -5.72 -11.62 -9.26
C VAL A 196 -6.88 -10.73 -9.67
N LEU A 197 -6.68 -9.85 -10.65
CA LEU A 197 -7.71 -8.92 -11.13
C LEU A 197 -8.92 -9.66 -11.72
N ALA A 198 -8.70 -10.77 -12.43
CA ALA A 198 -9.76 -11.59 -12.99
C ALA A 198 -10.67 -12.17 -11.91
N ARG A 199 -10.11 -12.64 -10.78
CA ARG A 199 -10.90 -13.14 -9.65
C ARG A 199 -11.78 -12.04 -9.03
N TRP A 200 -11.29 -10.80 -8.94
CA TRP A 200 -12.05 -9.69 -8.36
C TRP A 200 -13.21 -9.21 -9.23
N ARG A 201 -13.16 -9.45 -10.53
CA ARG A 201 -14.26 -9.13 -11.46
C ARG A 201 -15.45 -10.09 -11.33
N LEU A 202 -15.24 -11.26 -10.75
CA LEU A 202 -16.25 -12.31 -10.59
C LEU A 202 -16.99 -12.21 -9.24
N CYS A 203 -16.53 -11.40 -8.31
CA CYS A 203 -17.11 -11.11 -7.01
C CYS A 203 -17.79 -9.74 -6.99
#